data_aee6acdc4923de26835c820041fa6370
#
_entry.id   aee6acdc4923de26835c820041fa6370
#
_cell.length_a   1.000
_cell.length_b   1.000
_cell.length_c   1.000
_cell.angle_alpha   90.00
_cell.angle_beta   90.00
_cell.angle_gamma   90.00
#
_symmetry.space_group_name_H-M   'P 1'
#
loop_
_entity.id
_entity.type
_entity.pdbx_description
1 polymer ?
#
loop_
_entity_poly.entity_id
_entity_poly.type
_entity_poly.pdbx_seq_one_letter_code
_entity_poly.pdbx_strand_id
1 'polypeptide(L)'
;MAQAKKLEVIPTPITPVDMLGTVIERGGDINIDQLTKLIELNERFQQSEAQKTFNVAMSEFRSKVTSVKKTKEAFNYYYADLNEIVKTIQPVLKECNLSHSFRTKYDENGIHVTCVIKHVDGHEESTTLSGAPDVSGSKNSIQAIGSSVTYLSRYTLMAMLGLAAVDDDDGASADEKMPLELITTDQVKTIKSKIEKAGVTEDRITNVCKVNKIEDIPASEFKSVIKKLDLNITGKK
;
A
#
# COMPACT_ATOMS: atom_id res chain seq x y z
N MET A 1 -1.55 -20.35 -55.14
CA MET A 1 -0.33 -20.92 -54.49
C MET A 1 0.09 -19.95 -53.40
N ALA A 2 -0.16 -20.30 -52.14
CA ALA A 2 0.22 -19.46 -50.97
C ALA A 2 1.68 -19.78 -50.61
N GLN A 3 2.55 -18.79 -50.65
CA GLN A 3 3.92 -18.90 -50.18
C GLN A 3 3.92 -19.03 -48.65
N ALA A 4 4.39 -20.15 -48.13
CA ALA A 4 4.63 -20.36 -46.72
C ALA A 4 5.74 -19.39 -46.26
N LYS A 5 5.40 -18.46 -45.35
CA LYS A 5 6.33 -17.55 -44.68
C LYS A 5 7.27 -18.38 -43.81
N LYS A 6 8.55 -18.48 -44.24
CA LYS A 6 9.61 -19.16 -43.49
C LYS A 6 9.76 -18.44 -42.16
N LEU A 7 9.42 -19.13 -41.06
CA LEU A 7 9.69 -18.62 -39.70
C LEU A 7 11.21 -18.46 -39.55
N GLU A 8 11.68 -17.25 -39.39
CA GLU A 8 13.06 -16.97 -38.97
C GLU A 8 13.24 -17.54 -37.57
N VAL A 9 14.07 -18.54 -37.44
CA VAL A 9 14.52 -19.10 -36.16
C VAL A 9 15.42 -18.02 -35.53
N ILE A 10 14.87 -17.29 -34.57
CA ILE A 10 15.69 -16.39 -33.74
C ILE A 10 16.67 -17.29 -32.96
N PRO A 11 17.99 -17.12 -33.13
CA PRO A 11 18.94 -17.97 -32.41
C PRO A 11 18.77 -17.74 -30.91
N THR A 12 18.51 -18.79 -30.16
CA THR A 12 18.50 -18.75 -28.69
C THR A 12 19.83 -18.21 -28.21
N PRO A 13 19.85 -17.21 -27.31
CA PRO A 13 21.09 -16.68 -26.79
C PRO A 13 21.89 -17.78 -26.10
N ILE A 14 23.16 -17.92 -26.49
CA ILE A 14 24.09 -18.89 -25.92
C ILE A 14 24.27 -18.55 -24.43
N THR A 15 23.87 -19.45 -23.54
CA THR A 15 24.05 -19.26 -22.10
C THR A 15 25.48 -19.59 -21.66
N PRO A 16 25.94 -19.09 -20.49
CA PRO A 16 27.23 -19.50 -19.93
C PRO A 16 27.36 -21.02 -19.73
N VAL A 17 26.23 -21.71 -19.47
CA VAL A 17 26.19 -23.17 -19.35
C VAL A 17 26.38 -23.86 -20.71
N ASP A 18 25.82 -23.32 -21.80
CA ASP A 18 26.02 -23.86 -23.16
C ASP A 18 27.49 -23.69 -23.56
N MET A 19 28.12 -22.56 -23.18
CA MET A 19 29.57 -22.35 -23.41
C MET A 19 30.41 -23.38 -22.67
N LEU A 20 30.08 -23.69 -21.41
CA LEU A 20 30.73 -24.73 -20.63
C LEU A 20 30.62 -26.10 -21.29
N GLY A 21 29.42 -26.49 -21.72
CA GLY A 21 29.18 -27.72 -22.45
C GLY A 21 30.09 -27.82 -23.68
N THR A 22 30.18 -26.76 -24.48
CA THR A 22 31.03 -26.71 -25.70
C THR A 22 32.52 -26.87 -25.36
N VAL A 23 33.01 -26.30 -24.24
CA VAL A 23 34.43 -26.44 -23.82
C VAL A 23 34.72 -27.87 -23.39
N ILE A 24 33.81 -28.50 -22.62
CA ILE A 24 33.95 -29.89 -22.17
C ILE A 24 33.96 -30.85 -23.37
N GLU A 25 33.04 -30.67 -24.33
CA GLU A 25 32.93 -31.49 -25.53
C GLU A 25 34.21 -31.40 -26.42
N ARG A 26 34.90 -30.25 -26.40
CA ARG A 26 36.16 -30.07 -27.12
C ARG A 26 37.38 -30.59 -26.38
N GLY A 27 37.20 -31.27 -25.25
CA GLY A 27 38.30 -31.85 -24.46
C GLY A 27 39.14 -30.82 -23.69
N GLY A 28 38.56 -29.64 -23.39
CA GLY A 28 39.24 -28.61 -22.60
C GLY A 28 39.30 -28.98 -21.14
N ASP A 29 40.49 -28.87 -20.50
CA ASP A 29 40.65 -28.98 -19.06
C ASP A 29 40.12 -27.72 -18.40
N ILE A 30 39.13 -27.88 -17.52
CA ILE A 30 38.56 -26.81 -16.71
C ILE A 30 39.01 -27.00 -15.26
N ASN A 31 39.72 -26.01 -14.72
CA ASN A 31 40.08 -26.02 -13.31
C ASN A 31 38.93 -25.47 -12.43
N ILE A 32 39.00 -25.69 -11.11
CA ILE A 32 38.00 -25.31 -10.13
C ILE A 32 37.70 -23.80 -10.18
N ASP A 33 38.73 -22.95 -10.34
CA ASP A 33 38.58 -21.50 -10.39
C ASP A 33 37.79 -21.03 -11.63
N GLN A 34 38.04 -21.69 -12.77
CA GLN A 34 37.30 -21.40 -14.01
C GLN A 34 35.84 -21.82 -13.88
N LEU A 35 35.57 -22.98 -13.26
CA LEU A 35 34.23 -23.46 -12.99
C LEU A 35 33.48 -22.50 -12.06
N THR A 36 34.12 -22.05 -10.97
CA THR A 36 33.52 -21.10 -10.03
C THR A 36 33.16 -19.79 -10.75
N LYS A 37 34.06 -19.24 -11.57
CA LYS A 37 33.79 -18.02 -12.36
C LYS A 37 32.64 -18.21 -13.35
N LEU A 38 32.51 -19.38 -13.95
CA LEU A 38 31.41 -19.68 -14.86
C LEU A 38 30.08 -19.78 -14.14
N ILE A 39 30.04 -20.38 -12.94
CA ILE A 39 28.85 -20.40 -12.10
C ILE A 39 28.42 -18.99 -11.73
N GLU A 40 29.35 -18.16 -11.24
CA GLU A 40 29.08 -16.75 -10.92
C GLU A 40 28.57 -15.96 -12.13
N LEU A 41 29.18 -16.18 -13.30
CA LEU A 41 28.73 -15.54 -14.54
C LEU A 41 27.32 -15.99 -14.93
N ASN A 42 27.02 -17.29 -14.80
CA ASN A 42 25.70 -17.83 -15.06
C ASN A 42 24.64 -17.26 -14.10
N GLU A 43 24.94 -17.15 -12.81
CA GLU A 43 24.03 -16.52 -11.83
C GLU A 43 23.76 -15.06 -12.20
N ARG A 44 24.78 -14.28 -12.53
CA ARG A 44 24.61 -12.88 -12.98
C ARG A 44 23.79 -12.79 -14.26
N PHE A 45 24.02 -13.72 -15.21
CA PHE A 45 23.23 -13.78 -16.42
C PHE A 45 21.77 -14.06 -16.13
N GLN A 46 21.47 -15.07 -15.31
CA GLN A 46 20.10 -15.41 -14.90
C GLN A 46 19.41 -14.25 -14.15
N GLN A 47 20.12 -13.57 -13.25
CA GLN A 47 19.61 -12.39 -12.55
C GLN A 47 19.27 -11.26 -13.55
N SER A 48 20.16 -11.02 -14.53
CA SER A 48 19.93 -10.00 -15.57
C SER A 48 18.72 -10.33 -16.45
N GLU A 49 18.56 -11.59 -16.85
CA GLU A 49 17.39 -12.02 -17.64
C GLU A 49 16.10 -11.94 -16.81
N ALA A 50 16.11 -12.37 -15.54
CA ALA A 50 14.97 -12.25 -14.64
C ALA A 50 14.55 -10.78 -14.43
N GLN A 51 15.52 -9.87 -14.33
CA GLN A 51 15.25 -8.43 -14.24
C GLN A 51 14.64 -7.86 -15.53
N LYS A 52 15.11 -8.29 -16.68
CA LYS A 52 14.55 -7.86 -17.98
C LYS A 52 13.09 -8.33 -18.13
N THR A 53 12.80 -9.59 -17.82
CA THR A 53 11.44 -10.13 -17.87
C THR A 53 10.52 -9.43 -16.87
N PHE A 54 10.98 -9.14 -15.67
CA PHE A 54 10.25 -8.33 -14.69
C PHE A 54 9.91 -6.94 -15.23
N ASN A 55 10.89 -6.24 -15.83
CA ASN A 55 10.67 -4.90 -16.38
C ASN A 55 9.64 -4.91 -17.53
N VAL A 56 9.66 -5.93 -18.39
CA VAL A 56 8.67 -6.12 -19.45
C VAL A 56 7.28 -6.36 -18.83
N ALA A 57 7.17 -7.27 -17.87
CA ALA A 57 5.93 -7.59 -17.17
C ALA A 57 5.34 -6.36 -16.45
N MET A 58 6.17 -5.56 -15.78
CA MET A 58 5.74 -4.32 -15.12
C MET A 58 5.28 -3.26 -16.12
N SER A 59 5.95 -3.14 -17.27
CA SER A 59 5.52 -2.23 -18.35
C SER A 59 4.16 -2.66 -18.93
N GLU A 60 3.97 -3.95 -19.15
CA GLU A 60 2.71 -4.52 -19.61
C GLU A 60 1.59 -4.31 -18.56
N PHE A 61 1.85 -4.58 -17.30
CA PHE A 61 0.91 -4.33 -16.21
C PHE A 61 0.45 -2.88 -16.19
N ARG A 62 1.38 -1.92 -16.21
CA ARG A 62 1.08 -0.48 -16.19
C ARG A 62 0.30 0.00 -17.42
N SER A 63 0.43 -0.67 -18.56
CA SER A 63 -0.37 -0.37 -19.75
C SER A 63 -1.82 -0.83 -19.63
N LYS A 64 -2.09 -1.88 -18.83
CA LYS A 64 -3.42 -2.46 -18.63
C LYS A 64 -4.18 -1.82 -17.46
N VAL A 65 -3.48 -1.39 -16.41
CA VAL A 65 -4.08 -0.79 -15.21
C VAL A 65 -3.70 0.67 -15.13
N THR A 66 -4.61 1.53 -15.56
CA THR A 66 -4.38 2.99 -15.58
C THR A 66 -4.92 3.68 -14.34
N SER A 67 -5.93 3.10 -13.68
CA SER A 67 -6.55 3.73 -12.51
C SER A 67 -7.33 2.71 -11.66
N VAL A 68 -7.51 3.02 -10.39
CA VAL A 68 -8.38 2.28 -9.47
C VAL A 68 -9.56 3.16 -9.07
N LYS A 69 -10.77 2.61 -9.10
CA LYS A 69 -11.99 3.34 -8.73
C LYS A 69 -12.05 3.59 -7.23
N LYS A 70 -12.37 4.81 -6.84
CA LYS A 70 -12.68 5.17 -5.47
C LYS A 70 -14.12 4.74 -5.16
N THR A 71 -14.31 3.73 -4.32
CA THR A 71 -15.62 3.15 -4.00
C THR A 71 -16.05 3.37 -2.56
N LYS A 72 -15.13 3.74 -1.68
CA LYS A 72 -15.42 4.00 -0.27
C LYS A 72 -15.56 5.49 -0.01
N GLU A 73 -16.65 5.85 0.65
CA GLU A 73 -16.93 7.20 1.09
C GLU A 73 -16.29 7.44 2.47
N ALA A 74 -15.51 8.51 2.58
CA ALA A 74 -15.06 9.11 3.82
C ALA A 74 -15.75 10.48 3.99
N PHE A 75 -15.53 11.15 5.11
CA PHE A 75 -16.29 12.34 5.51
C PHE A 75 -16.45 13.42 4.42
N ASN A 76 -15.47 13.61 3.53
CA ASN A 76 -15.53 14.60 2.44
C ASN A 76 -14.86 14.13 1.13
N TYR A 77 -14.49 12.85 1.02
CA TYR A 77 -13.82 12.33 -0.17
C TYR A 77 -14.07 10.84 -0.37
N TYR A 78 -13.89 10.37 -1.60
CA TYR A 78 -13.92 8.96 -1.93
C TYR A 78 -12.50 8.40 -2.04
N TYR A 79 -12.28 7.17 -1.60
CA TYR A 79 -11.00 6.49 -1.73
C TYR A 79 -11.16 5.03 -2.17
N ALA A 80 -10.12 4.46 -2.78
CA ALA A 80 -10.04 3.04 -3.03
C ALA A 80 -9.48 2.34 -1.80
N ASP A 81 -10.25 1.43 -1.19
CA ASP A 81 -9.72 0.61 -0.10
C ASP A 81 -8.76 -0.47 -0.63
N LEU A 82 -7.97 -1.07 0.27
CA LEU A 82 -7.00 -2.09 -0.11
C LEU A 82 -7.64 -3.27 -0.84
N ASN A 83 -8.85 -3.66 -0.45
CA ASN A 83 -9.59 -4.76 -1.07
C ASN A 83 -9.97 -4.45 -2.52
N GLU A 84 -10.43 -3.22 -2.80
CA GLU A 84 -10.77 -2.78 -4.16
C GLU A 84 -9.54 -2.71 -5.06
N ILE A 85 -8.43 -2.19 -4.52
CA ILE A 85 -7.15 -2.17 -5.25
C ILE A 85 -6.74 -3.60 -5.60
N VAL A 86 -6.70 -4.50 -4.62
CA VAL A 86 -6.29 -5.91 -4.83
C VAL A 86 -7.21 -6.60 -5.83
N LYS A 87 -8.52 -6.44 -5.75
CA LYS A 87 -9.48 -7.01 -6.73
C LYS A 87 -9.21 -6.53 -8.15
N THR A 88 -8.90 -5.25 -8.32
CA THR A 88 -8.64 -4.65 -9.62
C THR A 88 -7.33 -5.14 -10.22
N ILE A 89 -6.26 -5.23 -9.42
CA ILE A 89 -4.93 -5.54 -9.93
C ILE A 89 -4.66 -7.03 -10.06
N GLN A 90 -5.27 -7.88 -9.21
CA GLN A 90 -4.92 -9.30 -9.12
C GLN A 90 -5.09 -10.07 -10.42
N PRO A 91 -6.16 -9.90 -11.23
CA PRO A 91 -6.27 -10.55 -12.53
C PRO A 91 -5.12 -10.17 -13.47
N VAL A 92 -4.78 -8.87 -13.52
CA VAL A 92 -3.74 -8.34 -14.41
C VAL A 92 -2.34 -8.74 -13.95
N LEU A 93 -2.06 -8.75 -12.63
CA LEU A 93 -0.81 -9.27 -12.10
C LEU A 93 -0.60 -10.73 -12.53
N LYS A 94 -1.67 -11.56 -12.42
CA LYS A 94 -1.63 -12.96 -12.84
C LYS A 94 -1.31 -13.10 -14.36
N GLU A 95 -1.94 -12.29 -15.21
CA GLU A 95 -1.67 -12.29 -16.64
C GLU A 95 -0.23 -11.92 -16.98
N CYS A 96 0.37 -11.02 -16.19
CA CYS A 96 1.75 -10.56 -16.34
C CYS A 96 2.77 -11.42 -15.57
N ASN A 97 2.39 -12.59 -15.04
CA ASN A 97 3.26 -13.45 -14.22
C ASN A 97 3.84 -12.75 -12.98
N LEU A 98 3.13 -11.74 -12.47
CA LEU A 98 3.50 -11.00 -11.28
C LEU A 98 2.65 -11.44 -10.08
N SER A 99 3.21 -11.29 -8.90
CA SER A 99 2.52 -11.47 -7.62
C SER A 99 2.92 -10.37 -6.65
N HIS A 100 2.04 -10.08 -5.67
CA HIS A 100 2.35 -9.14 -4.60
C HIS A 100 2.27 -9.81 -3.24
N SER A 101 3.05 -9.31 -2.30
CA SER A 101 2.99 -9.70 -0.88
C SER A 101 3.38 -8.54 0.01
N PHE A 102 3.00 -8.63 1.29
CA PHE A 102 3.38 -7.66 2.30
C PHE A 102 4.22 -8.32 3.39
N ARG A 103 5.30 -7.65 3.80
CA ARG A 103 6.09 -7.98 4.98
C ARG A 103 5.90 -6.85 5.99
N THR A 104 5.51 -7.19 7.22
CA THR A 104 5.30 -6.21 8.28
C THR A 104 6.31 -6.41 9.39
N LYS A 105 6.84 -5.28 9.91
CA LYS A 105 7.70 -5.25 11.09
C LYS A 105 7.19 -4.17 12.03
N TYR A 106 7.26 -4.41 13.33
CA TYR A 106 6.97 -3.42 14.36
C TYR A 106 8.17 -3.35 15.31
N ASP A 107 8.70 -2.15 15.52
CA ASP A 107 9.81 -1.87 16.43
C ASP A 107 9.62 -0.50 17.10
N GLU A 108 10.64 -0.03 17.81
CA GLU A 108 10.63 1.27 18.50
C GLU A 108 10.44 2.47 17.57
N ASN A 109 10.74 2.36 16.29
CA ASN A 109 10.51 3.39 15.28
C ASN A 109 9.11 3.33 14.65
N GLY A 110 8.27 2.36 15.04
CA GLY A 110 6.91 2.20 14.61
C GLY A 110 6.63 0.98 13.74
N ILE A 111 5.61 1.10 12.89
CA ILE A 111 5.15 0.05 11.99
C ILE A 111 5.79 0.27 10.62
N HIS A 112 6.41 -0.76 10.11
CA HIS A 112 7.01 -0.79 8.77
C HIS A 112 6.26 -1.79 7.92
N VAL A 113 5.78 -1.36 6.77
CA VAL A 113 5.13 -2.24 5.79
C VAL A 113 5.91 -2.17 4.49
N THR A 114 6.40 -3.33 4.06
CA THR A 114 7.10 -3.50 2.80
C THR A 114 6.19 -4.23 1.82
N CYS A 115 5.85 -3.60 0.71
CA CYS A 115 5.24 -4.25 -0.43
C CYS A 115 6.33 -4.85 -1.31
N VAL A 116 6.17 -6.10 -1.70
CA VAL A 116 7.08 -6.81 -2.61
C VAL A 116 6.28 -7.23 -3.83
N ILE A 117 6.75 -6.87 -5.02
CA ILE A 117 6.26 -7.39 -6.29
C ILE A 117 7.30 -8.36 -6.84
N LYS A 118 6.86 -9.57 -7.18
CA LYS A 118 7.73 -10.66 -7.62
C LYS A 118 7.26 -11.22 -8.96
N HIS A 119 8.20 -11.46 -9.87
CA HIS A 119 7.99 -12.19 -11.12
C HIS A 119 8.27 -13.69 -10.94
N VAL A 120 7.64 -14.53 -11.74
CA VAL A 120 7.84 -16.00 -11.70
C VAL A 120 9.28 -16.41 -11.96
N ASP A 121 10.05 -15.63 -12.74
CA ASP A 121 11.46 -15.87 -13.03
C ASP A 121 12.41 -15.48 -11.88
N GLY A 122 11.86 -15.04 -10.73
CA GLY A 122 12.61 -14.88 -9.50
C GLY A 122 13.03 -13.44 -9.16
N HIS A 123 12.98 -12.49 -10.10
CA HIS A 123 13.27 -11.07 -9.76
C HIS A 123 12.15 -10.47 -8.92
N GLU A 124 12.52 -9.71 -7.90
CA GLU A 124 11.58 -8.97 -7.05
C GLU A 124 12.06 -7.55 -6.79
N GLU A 125 11.11 -6.63 -6.70
CA GLU A 125 11.32 -5.27 -6.23
C GLU A 125 10.43 -4.97 -5.04
N SER A 126 10.85 -4.05 -4.17
CA SER A 126 10.10 -3.72 -2.97
C SER A 126 10.19 -2.25 -2.59
N THR A 127 9.16 -1.77 -1.92
CA THR A 127 9.15 -0.45 -1.27
C THR A 127 8.60 -0.56 0.14
N THR A 128 9.08 0.29 1.04
CA THR A 128 8.69 0.30 2.44
C THR A 128 8.18 1.67 2.84
N LEU A 129 7.04 1.70 3.51
CA LEU A 129 6.56 2.87 4.24
C LEU A 129 6.51 2.57 5.74
N SER A 130 6.70 3.61 6.54
CA SER A 130 6.71 3.51 7.99
C SER A 130 5.76 4.55 8.60
N GLY A 131 5.16 4.20 9.73
CA GLY A 131 4.28 5.11 10.45
C GLY A 131 4.05 4.67 11.88
N ALA A 132 3.53 5.58 12.70
CA ALA A 132 3.12 5.28 14.07
C ALA A 132 1.80 4.47 14.08
N PRO A 133 1.52 3.74 15.18
CA PRO A 133 0.20 3.16 15.39
C PRO A 133 -0.90 4.24 15.39
N ASP A 134 -2.02 3.95 14.73
CA ASP A 134 -3.18 4.84 14.68
C ASP A 134 -3.93 4.82 16.02
N VAL A 135 -3.59 5.77 16.86
CA VAL A 135 -4.23 5.94 18.19
C VAL A 135 -5.50 6.80 18.16
N SER A 136 -6.06 7.10 16.98
CA SER A 136 -7.28 7.88 16.85
C SER A 136 -8.51 7.10 17.37
N GLY A 137 -9.48 7.82 17.93
CA GLY A 137 -10.71 7.23 18.44
C GLY A 137 -10.52 6.37 19.70
N SER A 138 -11.37 5.36 19.86
CA SER A 138 -11.39 4.42 21.00
C SER A 138 -10.70 3.09 20.69
N LYS A 139 -9.78 3.07 19.73
CA LYS A 139 -9.08 1.86 19.31
C LYS A 139 -8.20 1.30 20.44
N ASN A 140 -8.23 -0.02 20.62
CA ASN A 140 -7.23 -0.68 21.45
C ASN A 140 -5.90 -0.78 20.66
N SER A 141 -4.82 -1.17 21.35
CA SER A 141 -3.47 -1.23 20.76
C SER A 141 -3.39 -2.13 19.51
N ILE A 142 -4.10 -3.26 19.49
CA ILE A 142 -4.13 -4.18 18.34
C ILE A 142 -4.87 -3.56 17.16
N GLN A 143 -6.00 -2.91 17.42
CA GLN A 143 -6.76 -2.20 16.39
C GLN A 143 -5.97 -1.03 15.81
N ALA A 144 -5.23 -0.30 16.65
CA ALA A 144 -4.35 0.79 16.24
C ALA A 144 -3.26 0.30 15.25
N ILE A 145 -2.61 -0.82 15.57
CA ILE A 145 -1.62 -1.46 14.69
C ILE A 145 -2.28 -1.93 13.39
N GLY A 146 -3.40 -2.66 13.47
CA GLY A 146 -4.11 -3.19 12.30
C GLY A 146 -4.57 -2.09 11.33
N SER A 147 -5.05 -0.97 11.84
CA SER A 147 -5.42 0.22 11.05
C SER A 147 -4.23 0.77 10.29
N SER A 148 -3.10 1.00 10.97
CA SER A 148 -1.87 1.51 10.34
C SER A 148 -1.29 0.53 9.31
N VAL A 149 -1.29 -0.78 9.60
CA VAL A 149 -0.84 -1.81 8.65
C VAL A 149 -1.67 -1.76 7.36
N THR A 150 -3.00 -1.70 7.48
CA THR A 150 -3.89 -1.63 6.31
C THR A 150 -3.65 -0.36 5.50
N TYR A 151 -3.50 0.77 6.18
CA TYR A 151 -3.20 2.06 5.56
C TYR A 151 -1.87 2.02 4.79
N LEU A 152 -0.79 1.63 5.46
CA LEU A 152 0.54 1.54 4.86
C LEU A 152 0.60 0.52 3.71
N SER A 153 -0.12 -0.62 3.83
CA SER A 153 -0.21 -1.62 2.75
C SER A 153 -0.84 -1.03 1.49
N ARG A 154 -1.88 -0.22 1.64
CA ARG A 154 -2.53 0.46 0.50
C ARG A 154 -1.56 1.36 -0.23
N TYR A 155 -0.85 2.23 0.48
CA TYR A 155 0.05 3.20 -0.13
C TYR A 155 1.32 2.58 -0.68
N THR A 156 1.91 1.59 -0.01
CA THR A 156 3.07 0.87 -0.56
C THR A 156 2.72 0.12 -1.84
N LEU A 157 1.54 -0.49 -1.91
CA LEU A 157 1.07 -1.21 -3.10
C LEU A 157 0.85 -0.26 -4.28
N MET A 158 0.17 0.85 -4.04
CA MET A 158 -0.06 1.88 -5.07
C MET A 158 1.25 2.48 -5.57
N ALA A 159 2.14 2.86 -4.67
CA ALA A 159 3.45 3.41 -5.02
C ALA A 159 4.29 2.42 -5.83
N MET A 160 4.32 1.14 -5.44
CA MET A 160 5.08 0.09 -6.11
C MET A 160 4.60 -0.17 -7.53
N LEU A 161 3.29 -0.16 -7.73
CA LEU A 161 2.66 -0.42 -9.02
C LEU A 161 2.54 0.84 -9.91
N GLY A 162 2.80 2.04 -9.35
CA GLY A 162 2.62 3.30 -10.07
C GLY A 162 1.15 3.64 -10.33
N LEU A 163 0.26 3.24 -9.41
CA LEU A 163 -1.18 3.52 -9.53
C LEU A 163 -1.52 4.89 -8.96
N ALA A 164 -2.24 5.69 -9.72
CA ALA A 164 -2.91 6.89 -9.21
C ALA A 164 -4.35 6.55 -8.83
N ALA A 165 -4.83 7.09 -7.70
CA ALA A 165 -6.27 7.12 -7.45
C ALA A 165 -6.89 8.16 -8.38
N VAL A 166 -7.93 7.81 -9.13
CA VAL A 166 -8.67 8.77 -9.96
C VAL A 166 -9.35 9.77 -9.03
N ASP A 167 -9.09 11.04 -9.23
CA ASP A 167 -9.35 12.23 -8.40
C ASP A 167 -8.20 12.53 -7.39
N ASP A 168 -6.94 12.40 -7.78
CA ASP A 168 -5.87 13.12 -7.11
C ASP A 168 -6.03 14.59 -7.46
N ASP A 169 -6.70 15.29 -6.57
CA ASP A 169 -6.80 16.75 -6.60
C ASP A 169 -5.41 17.27 -6.16
N ASP A 170 -4.65 17.73 -7.15
CA ASP A 170 -3.25 18.16 -7.07
C ASP A 170 -2.86 18.79 -5.73
N GLY A 171 -2.27 18.00 -4.83
CA GLY A 171 -1.50 18.54 -3.71
C GLY A 171 -2.25 19.30 -2.61
N ALA A 172 -3.57 19.49 -2.71
CA ALA A 172 -4.37 20.15 -1.68
C ALA A 172 -4.62 19.27 -0.44
N SER A 173 -4.36 17.97 -0.52
CA SER A 173 -4.55 16.99 0.56
C SER A 173 -3.27 16.35 1.07
N ALA A 174 -2.15 17.07 1.11
CA ALA A 174 -0.95 16.63 1.83
C ALA A 174 -1.19 16.45 3.35
N ASP A 175 -2.38 16.85 3.82
CA ASP A 175 -2.99 16.47 5.10
C ASP A 175 -4.15 15.48 4.87
N GLU A 176 -3.92 14.34 4.21
CA GLU A 176 -4.86 13.21 4.30
C GLU A 176 -4.93 12.76 5.77
N LYS A 177 -5.74 13.47 6.53
CA LYS A 177 -6.17 13.01 7.84
C LYS A 177 -6.77 11.63 7.62
N MET A 178 -6.21 10.61 8.26
CA MET A 178 -6.83 9.28 8.38
C MET A 178 -8.33 9.46 8.58
N PRO A 179 -9.21 8.58 8.03
CA PRO A 179 -10.65 8.69 8.22
C PRO A 179 -10.92 8.92 9.70
N LEU A 180 -11.36 10.10 10.04
CA LEU A 180 -11.74 10.42 11.41
C LEU A 180 -13.02 9.64 11.67
N GLU A 181 -12.94 8.60 12.52
CA GLU A 181 -14.17 8.01 13.07
C GLU A 181 -14.93 9.12 13.77
N LEU A 182 -16.17 9.36 13.35
CA LEU A 182 -17.05 10.30 14.02
C LEU A 182 -17.66 9.68 15.27
N ILE A 183 -18.14 10.52 16.17
CA ILE A 183 -18.85 10.06 17.37
C ILE A 183 -20.10 9.28 16.99
N THR A 184 -20.40 8.23 17.76
CA THR A 184 -21.60 7.41 17.56
C THR A 184 -22.87 8.18 17.93
N THR A 185 -24.02 7.72 17.44
CA THR A 185 -25.34 8.31 17.77
C THR A 185 -25.58 8.40 19.28
N ASP A 186 -25.08 7.45 20.07
CA ASP A 186 -25.23 7.47 21.53
C ASP A 186 -24.25 8.47 22.19
N GLN A 187 -23.09 8.66 21.61
CA GLN A 187 -22.14 9.71 22.02
C GLN A 187 -22.70 11.10 21.70
N VAL A 188 -23.35 11.30 20.58
CA VAL A 188 -24.08 12.54 20.23
C VAL A 188 -25.14 12.86 21.29
N LYS A 189 -25.99 11.88 21.65
CA LYS A 189 -27.01 12.06 22.72
C LYS A 189 -26.37 12.45 24.04
N THR A 190 -25.24 11.84 24.38
CA THR A 190 -24.51 12.13 25.62
C THR A 190 -23.99 13.56 25.64
N ILE A 191 -23.40 14.03 24.52
CA ILE A 191 -22.92 15.42 24.40
C ILE A 191 -24.11 16.40 24.52
N LYS A 192 -25.21 16.19 23.79
CA LYS A 192 -26.39 17.07 23.81
C LYS A 192 -26.98 17.18 25.23
N SER A 193 -27.13 16.07 25.95
CA SER A 193 -27.59 16.07 27.34
C SER A 193 -26.64 16.85 28.28
N LYS A 194 -25.32 16.75 28.06
CA LYS A 194 -24.35 17.50 28.88
C LYS A 194 -24.29 18.99 28.52
N ILE A 195 -24.52 19.36 27.26
CA ILE A 195 -24.66 20.75 26.81
C ILE A 195 -25.82 21.43 27.56
N GLU A 196 -26.98 20.79 27.61
CA GLU A 196 -28.14 21.31 28.39
C GLU A 196 -27.82 21.49 29.87
N LYS A 197 -27.19 20.49 30.51
CA LYS A 197 -26.79 20.54 31.94
C LYS A 197 -25.72 21.62 32.22
N ALA A 198 -24.80 21.82 31.29
CA ALA A 198 -23.76 22.84 31.41
C ALA A 198 -24.28 24.24 31.09
N GLY A 199 -25.46 24.38 30.46
CA GLY A 199 -26.02 25.65 30.00
C GLY A 199 -25.18 26.37 28.96
N VAL A 200 -24.53 25.61 28.07
CA VAL A 200 -23.77 26.14 26.94
C VAL A 200 -24.57 25.88 25.66
N THR A 201 -24.25 26.60 24.58
CA THR A 201 -24.89 26.39 23.25
C THR A 201 -24.16 25.37 22.45
N GLU A 202 -24.86 24.69 21.51
CA GLU A 202 -24.25 23.75 20.57
C GLU A 202 -23.17 24.43 19.73
N ASP A 203 -23.42 25.66 19.27
CA ASP A 203 -22.48 26.47 18.48
C ASP A 203 -21.13 26.67 19.17
N ARG A 204 -21.14 26.77 20.50
CA ARG A 204 -19.88 26.91 21.25
C ARG A 204 -19.02 25.64 21.16
N ILE A 205 -19.65 24.48 21.19
CA ILE A 205 -18.95 23.19 21.08
C ILE A 205 -18.47 22.96 19.66
N THR A 206 -19.33 23.20 18.66
CA THR A 206 -18.99 23.04 17.25
C THR A 206 -17.84 23.99 16.85
N ASN A 207 -17.85 25.23 17.32
CA ASN A 207 -16.74 26.17 17.09
C ASN A 207 -15.42 25.72 17.74
N VAL A 208 -15.47 25.16 18.96
CA VAL A 208 -14.27 24.64 19.64
C VAL A 208 -13.69 23.42 18.91
N CYS A 209 -14.55 22.57 18.39
CA CYS A 209 -14.16 21.38 17.62
C CYS A 209 -13.94 21.67 16.12
N LYS A 210 -14.19 22.90 15.68
CA LYS A 210 -14.09 23.33 14.26
C LYS A 210 -14.91 22.45 13.32
N VAL A 211 -16.13 22.10 13.72
CA VAL A 211 -17.09 21.29 12.94
C VAL A 211 -18.39 22.05 12.74
N ASN A 212 -19.18 21.65 11.75
CA ASN A 212 -20.46 22.34 11.47
C ASN A 212 -21.61 21.82 12.35
N LYS A 213 -21.53 20.56 12.78
CA LYS A 213 -22.56 19.90 13.59
C LYS A 213 -21.90 19.03 14.68
N ILE A 214 -22.64 18.73 15.74
CA ILE A 214 -22.15 17.83 16.82
C ILE A 214 -21.87 16.43 16.28
N GLU A 215 -22.65 15.96 15.35
CA GLU A 215 -22.50 14.66 14.69
C GLU A 215 -21.17 14.53 13.94
N ASP A 216 -20.56 15.67 13.56
CA ASP A 216 -19.30 15.74 12.81
C ASP A 216 -18.06 15.73 13.72
N ILE A 217 -18.23 15.65 15.04
CA ILE A 217 -17.12 15.62 16.00
C ILE A 217 -16.33 14.31 15.85
N PRO A 218 -14.99 14.36 15.69
CA PRO A 218 -14.17 13.16 15.67
C PRO A 218 -14.30 12.35 16.97
N ALA A 219 -14.37 11.03 16.87
CA ALA A 219 -14.45 10.11 18.02
C ALA A 219 -13.26 10.30 18.99
N SER A 220 -12.09 10.70 18.48
CA SER A 220 -10.91 11.04 19.26
C SER A 220 -11.13 12.22 20.21
N GLU A 221 -11.99 13.18 19.84
CA GLU A 221 -12.27 14.37 20.64
C GLU A 221 -13.39 14.18 21.67
N PHE A 222 -14.16 13.10 21.58
CA PHE A 222 -15.29 12.83 22.47
C PHE A 222 -14.94 12.99 23.94
N LYS A 223 -13.87 12.32 24.41
CA LYS A 223 -13.45 12.39 25.82
C LYS A 223 -13.05 13.80 26.25
N SER A 224 -12.39 14.55 25.37
CA SER A 224 -11.97 15.94 25.62
C SER A 224 -13.17 16.87 25.76
N VAL A 225 -14.16 16.72 24.87
CA VAL A 225 -15.42 17.49 24.90
C VAL A 225 -16.19 17.18 26.17
N ILE A 226 -16.34 15.91 26.54
CA ILE A 226 -17.01 15.50 27.78
C ILE A 226 -16.34 16.11 29.01
N LYS A 227 -15.00 16.02 29.09
CA LYS A 227 -14.22 16.59 30.21
C LYS A 227 -14.41 18.11 30.35
N LYS A 228 -14.43 18.86 29.23
CA LYS A 228 -14.68 20.30 29.22
C LYS A 228 -16.11 20.63 29.66
N LEU A 229 -17.10 19.86 29.24
CA LEU A 229 -18.49 20.03 29.68
C LEU A 229 -18.66 19.73 31.14
N ASP A 230 -18.02 18.69 31.68
CA ASP A 230 -18.08 18.35 33.12
C ASP A 230 -17.44 19.43 33.99
N LEU A 231 -16.33 20.04 33.55
CA LEU A 231 -15.72 21.18 34.25
C LEU A 231 -16.66 22.40 34.29
N ASN A 232 -17.42 22.65 33.23
CA ASN A 232 -18.41 23.76 33.23
C ASN A 232 -19.63 23.46 34.13
N ILE A 233 -20.00 22.19 34.29
CA ILE A 233 -21.07 21.76 35.19
C ILE A 233 -20.64 21.90 36.68
N THR A 234 -19.39 21.49 36.99
CA THR A 234 -18.83 21.57 38.37
C THR A 234 -18.42 22.96 38.79
N GLY A 235 -18.03 23.83 37.86
CA GLY A 235 -17.65 25.23 38.16
C GLY A 235 -18.84 26.20 38.35
N LYS A 236 -20.07 25.72 38.22
CA LYS A 236 -21.32 26.50 38.47
C LYS A 236 -21.96 26.23 39.83
N LYS A 237 -21.24 25.55 40.77
CA LYS A 237 -21.67 25.36 42.17
C LYS A 237 -20.99 26.36 43.07
#